data_846e82d9b6328fd6e380367da7701db5
#
_entry.id   846e82d9b6328fd6e380367da7701db5
#
_cell.length_a   1.000
_cell.length_b   1.000
_cell.length_c   1.000
_cell.angle_alpha   90.00
_cell.angle_beta   90.00
_cell.angle_gamma   90.00
#
_symmetry.space_group_name_H-M   'P 1'
#
loop_
_entity.id
_entity.type
_entity.pdbx_description
1 polymer ?
#
loop_
_entity_poly.entity_id
_entity_poly.type
_entity_poly.pdbx_seq_one_letter_code
_entity_poly.pdbx_strand_id
1 'polypeptide(L)' 'MTTYSFDDLRAAVQDCTSYDLVQRMGDDYEEYALIDPYGDQDGDAFYELEDVESFIRNNDDVDAYLYGLTK' A
#
# COMPACT_ATOMS: atom_id res chain seq x y z
N MET A 1 -5.34 14.05 1.58
CA MET A 1 -5.37 13.17 2.77
C MET A 1 -6.15 11.92 2.44
N THR A 2 -5.59 10.75 2.75
CA THR A 2 -6.26 9.49 2.45
C THR A 2 -7.35 9.18 3.47
N THR A 3 -8.43 8.53 3.02
CA THR A 3 -9.50 8.05 3.90
C THR A 3 -9.23 6.64 4.40
N TYR A 4 -8.16 6.00 3.93
CA TYR A 4 -7.82 4.62 4.28
C TYR A 4 -6.68 4.60 5.28
N SER A 5 -6.75 3.66 6.22
CA SER A 5 -5.65 3.40 7.15
C SER A 5 -4.59 2.55 6.47
N PHE A 6 -3.42 2.45 7.10
CA PHE A 6 -2.38 1.53 6.62
C PHE A 6 -2.92 0.10 6.52
N ASP A 7 -3.69 -0.35 7.52
CA ASP A 7 -4.24 -1.71 7.53
C ASP A 7 -5.18 -1.94 6.34
N ASP A 8 -5.98 -0.93 5.98
CA ASP A 8 -6.88 -1.04 4.83
C ASP A 8 -6.08 -1.20 3.54
N LEU A 9 -5.05 -0.39 3.36
CA LEU A 9 -4.23 -0.45 2.15
C LEU A 9 -3.44 -1.77 2.08
N ARG A 10 -2.92 -2.21 3.22
CA ARG A 10 -2.20 -3.49 3.27
C ARG A 10 -3.10 -4.66 2.93
N ALA A 11 -4.31 -4.68 3.48
CA ALA A 11 -5.27 -5.75 3.20
C ALA A 11 -5.61 -5.79 1.71
N ALA A 12 -5.80 -4.63 1.08
CA ALA A 12 -6.08 -4.57 -0.35
C ALA A 12 -4.92 -5.15 -1.18
N VAL A 13 -3.70 -4.80 -0.83
CA VAL A 13 -2.51 -5.31 -1.53
C VAL A 13 -2.39 -6.82 -1.35
N GLN A 14 -2.56 -7.33 -0.13
CA GLN A 14 -2.43 -8.75 0.16
C GLN A 14 -3.53 -9.57 -0.50
N ASP A 15 -4.76 -9.06 -0.55
CA ASP A 15 -5.89 -9.79 -1.10
C ASP A 15 -5.92 -9.77 -2.63
N CYS A 16 -5.43 -8.71 -3.24
CA CYS A 16 -5.56 -8.51 -4.69
C CYS A 16 -4.27 -8.77 -5.45
N THR A 17 -3.15 -8.88 -4.77
CA THR A 17 -1.84 -9.08 -5.41
C THR A 17 -1.01 -10.09 -4.62
N SER A 18 0.15 -10.47 -5.19
CA SER A 18 1.13 -11.31 -4.49
C SER A 18 2.10 -10.48 -3.64
N TYR A 19 1.92 -9.17 -3.60
CA TYR A 19 2.79 -8.26 -2.88
C TYR A 19 2.31 -8.07 -1.44
N ASP A 20 3.17 -7.48 -0.63
CA ASP A 20 2.82 -7.04 0.72
C ASP A 20 3.17 -5.57 0.86
N LEU A 21 2.47 -4.89 1.73
CA LEU A 21 2.76 -3.50 2.08
C LEU A 21 3.27 -3.49 3.52
N VAL A 22 4.44 -2.90 3.74
CA VAL A 22 5.04 -2.85 5.06
C VAL A 22 5.26 -1.41 5.49
N GLN A 23 5.18 -1.18 6.79
CA GLN A 23 5.49 0.10 7.41
C GLN A 23 6.74 -0.09 8.26
N ARG A 24 7.68 0.82 8.11
CA ARG A 24 8.93 0.77 8.88
C ARG A 24 9.36 2.18 9.23
N MET A 25 10.22 2.28 10.25
CA MET A 25 10.74 3.57 10.69
C MET A 25 12.04 3.86 9.95
N GLY A 26 12.09 4.98 9.22
CA GLY A 26 13.31 5.51 8.67
C GLY A 26 14.08 6.31 9.75
N ASP A 27 15.06 7.10 9.31
CA ASP A 27 15.90 7.85 10.27
C ASP A 27 15.10 8.86 11.10
N ASP A 28 14.23 9.64 10.44
CA ASP A 28 13.45 10.68 11.11
C ASP A 28 11.96 10.62 10.76
N TYR A 29 11.52 9.60 10.02
CA TYR A 29 10.16 9.53 9.51
C TYR A 29 9.74 8.09 9.28
N GLU A 30 8.44 7.87 9.22
CA GLU A 30 7.89 6.58 8.84
C GLU A 30 7.89 6.45 7.32
N GLU A 31 8.13 5.24 6.85
CA GLU A 31 8.08 4.96 5.42
C GLU A 31 7.30 3.68 5.16
N TYR A 32 6.81 3.55 3.94
CA TYR A 32 6.03 2.41 3.49
C TYR A 32 6.69 1.83 2.24
N ALA A 33 6.70 0.51 2.13
CA ALA A 33 7.31 -0.14 0.98
C ALA A 33 6.46 -1.31 0.50
N LEU A 34 6.46 -1.52 -0.81
CA LEU A 34 5.86 -2.69 -1.42
C LEU A 34 6.93 -3.77 -1.53
N ILE A 35 6.62 -4.95 -1.02
CA ILE A 35 7.54 -6.09 -1.01
C ILE A 35 6.98 -7.15 -1.95
N ASP A 36 7.80 -7.61 -2.87
CA ASP A 36 7.38 -8.61 -3.84
C ASP A 36 7.33 -10.02 -3.22
N PRO A 37 6.82 -11.02 -3.94
CA PRO A 37 6.72 -12.39 -3.39
C PRO A 37 8.05 -13.02 -3.01
N TYR A 38 9.15 -12.46 -3.49
CA TYR A 38 10.49 -12.97 -3.18
C TYR A 38 11.13 -12.26 -1.99
N GLY A 39 10.44 -11.29 -1.41
CA GLY A 39 10.92 -10.56 -0.25
C GLY A 39 11.73 -9.31 -0.57
N ASP A 40 11.77 -8.90 -1.81
CA ASP A 40 12.51 -7.71 -2.25
C ASP A 40 11.59 -6.50 -2.36
N GLN A 41 12.13 -5.32 -2.07
CA GLN A 41 11.37 -4.09 -2.22
C GLN A 41 11.20 -3.75 -3.70
N ASP A 42 9.97 -3.46 -4.09
CA ASP A 42 9.65 -3.06 -5.46
C ASP A 42 9.55 -1.54 -5.53
N GLY A 43 10.53 -0.93 -6.20
CA GLY A 43 10.57 0.52 -6.37
C GLY A 43 11.01 1.27 -5.12
N ASP A 44 10.75 2.57 -5.10
CA ASP A 44 11.13 3.44 -4.00
C ASP A 44 10.10 3.38 -2.87
N ALA A 45 10.55 3.70 -1.65
CA ALA A 45 9.65 3.77 -0.52
C ALA A 45 8.74 4.99 -0.63
N PHE A 46 7.57 4.88 -0.02
CA PHE A 46 6.60 5.98 0.08
C PHE A 46 6.68 6.58 1.48
N TYR A 47 6.39 7.87 1.59
CA TYR A 47 6.46 8.57 2.87
C TYR A 47 5.09 9.00 3.38
N GLU A 48 4.05 8.88 2.56
CA GLU A 48 2.68 9.23 2.92
C GLU A 48 1.73 8.15 2.45
N LEU A 49 0.68 7.90 3.26
CA LEU A 49 -0.33 6.90 2.89
C LEU A 49 -1.07 7.27 1.62
N GLU A 50 -1.30 8.55 1.36
CA GLU A 50 -2.01 8.93 0.14
C GLU A 50 -1.18 8.64 -1.12
N ASP A 51 0.15 8.68 -1.02
CA ASP A 51 1.01 8.29 -2.14
C ASP A 51 0.92 6.78 -2.38
N VAL A 52 0.89 5.99 -1.30
CA VAL A 52 0.68 4.56 -1.40
C VAL A 52 -0.67 4.27 -2.06
N GLU A 53 -1.72 4.92 -1.60
CA GLU A 53 -3.06 4.73 -2.16
C GLU A 53 -3.08 5.02 -3.66
N SER A 54 -2.53 6.16 -4.06
CA SER A 54 -2.49 6.53 -5.48
C SER A 54 -1.76 5.50 -6.32
N PHE A 55 -0.66 4.97 -5.80
CA PHE A 55 0.14 3.99 -6.53
C PHE A 55 -0.59 2.65 -6.67
N ILE A 56 -1.11 2.12 -5.55
CA ILE A 56 -1.73 0.79 -5.58
C ILE A 56 -3.06 0.78 -6.32
N ARG A 57 -3.75 1.92 -6.40
CA ARG A 57 -5.03 2.03 -7.14
C ARG A 57 -4.85 2.00 -8.65
N ASN A 58 -3.63 2.00 -9.16
CA ASN A 58 -3.38 1.71 -10.56
C ASN A 58 -3.73 0.26 -10.92
N ASN A 59 -3.78 -0.62 -9.93
CA ASN A 59 -4.27 -1.98 -10.11
C ASN A 59 -5.80 -1.95 -9.95
N ASP A 60 -6.52 -2.41 -10.99
CA ASP A 60 -7.98 -2.34 -11.01
C ASP A 60 -8.62 -3.14 -9.87
N ASP A 61 -8.05 -4.29 -9.53
CA ASP A 61 -8.59 -5.12 -8.44
C ASP A 61 -8.43 -4.43 -7.09
N VAL A 62 -7.29 -3.79 -6.87
CA VAL A 62 -7.04 -3.03 -5.64
C VAL A 62 -7.99 -1.84 -5.56
N ASP A 63 -8.17 -1.12 -6.67
CA ASP A 63 -9.07 0.02 -6.72
C ASP A 63 -10.50 -0.39 -6.36
N ALA A 64 -10.97 -1.50 -6.92
CA ALA A 64 -12.30 -2.01 -6.63
C ALA A 64 -12.45 -2.42 -5.16
N TYR A 65 -11.42 -3.06 -4.61
CA TYR A 65 -11.42 -3.45 -3.20
C TYR A 65 -11.57 -2.23 -2.28
N LEU A 66 -10.75 -1.21 -2.52
CA LEU A 66 -10.78 0.00 -1.71
C LEU A 66 -12.10 0.76 -1.87
N TYR A 67 -12.62 0.81 -3.08
CA TYR A 67 -13.93 1.43 -3.32
C TYR A 67 -15.02 0.75 -2.48
N GLY A 68 -14.96 -0.57 -2.37
CA GLY A 68 -15.91 -1.33 -1.57
C GLY A 68 -15.86 -1.00 -0.09
N LEU A 69 -14.69 -0.61 0.43
CA LEU A 69 -14.54 -0.26 1.84
C LEU A 69 -15.22 1.07 2.21
N THR A 70 -15.34 1.97 1.24
CA THR A 70 -15.93 3.30 1.50
C THR A 70 -17.39 3.38 1.06
N LYS A 71 -17.94 2.30 0.58
CA LYS A 71 -19.28 2.27 0.03
C LYS A 71 -20.34 2.06 1.12
#